data_518fa93f5b380d9aa56f2fc5a293efbb
#
_entry.id   518fa93f5b380d9aa56f2fc5a293efbb
#
_cell.length_a   1.000
_cell.length_b   1.000
_cell.length_c   1.000
_cell.angle_alpha   90.00
_cell.angle_beta   90.00
_cell.angle_gamma   90.00
#
_symmetry.space_group_name_H-M   'P 1'
#
loop_
_entity.id
_entity.type
_entity.pdbx_description
1 polymer ?
#
loop_
_entity_poly.entity_id
_entity_poly.type
_entity_poly.pdbx_seq_one_letter_code
_entity_poly.pdbx_strand_id
1 'polypeptide(L)'
;MQNFALIGAAGYIAPRHIKAIADTGNNLMVAYDKFDSVGRLDASFPDCSFFTENEQFDRFCSKQMRKDNPLSWVSICTPNYTHDAFIRYGLRLGCNVICEKPLVLNPYNIDNLVELEQETGCQAYT
;
A
#
# COMPACT_ATOMS: atom_id res chain seq x y z
N MET A 1 15.06 -8.94 0.40
CA MET A 1 14.28 -7.93 -0.33
C MET A 1 12.79 -8.22 -0.19
N GLN A 2 12.01 -7.22 0.18
CA GLN A 2 10.57 -7.36 0.33
C GLN A 2 9.84 -6.63 -0.80
N ASN A 3 8.64 -7.12 -1.12
CA ASN A 3 7.81 -6.56 -2.18
C ASN A 3 6.72 -5.66 -1.59
N PHE A 4 6.59 -4.47 -2.14
CA PHE A 4 5.65 -3.45 -1.71
C PHE A 4 4.59 -3.20 -2.77
N ALA A 5 3.38 -2.89 -2.30
CA ALA A 5 2.34 -2.24 -3.09
C ALA A 5 2.16 -0.81 -2.55
N LEU A 6 1.85 0.13 -3.43
CA LEU A 6 1.66 1.53 -3.07
C LEU A 6 0.28 2.00 -3.53
N ILE A 7 -0.52 2.50 -2.62
CA ILE A 7 -1.83 3.08 -2.91
C ILE A 7 -1.72 4.59 -2.74
N GLY A 8 -2.11 5.34 -3.77
CA GLY A 8 -1.97 6.79 -3.80
C GLY A 8 -0.66 7.23 -4.45
N ALA A 9 -0.23 6.57 -5.51
CA ALA A 9 1.07 6.78 -6.15
C ALA A 9 1.25 8.19 -6.72
N ALA A 10 0.18 8.89 -7.07
CA ALA A 10 0.21 10.27 -7.54
C ALA A 10 0.05 11.30 -6.42
N GLY A 11 -0.04 10.85 -5.16
CA GLY A 11 -0.19 11.73 -4.00
C GLY A 11 1.06 12.53 -3.70
N TYR A 12 0.87 13.64 -2.99
CA TYR A 12 1.96 14.56 -2.65
C TYR A 12 3.09 13.90 -1.87
N ILE A 13 2.76 13.00 -0.94
CA ILE A 13 3.74 12.34 -0.08
C ILE A 13 4.33 11.06 -0.70
N ALA A 14 3.73 10.54 -1.76
CA ALA A 14 4.15 9.30 -2.39
C ALA A 14 5.63 9.27 -2.79
N PRO A 15 6.24 10.36 -3.30
CA PRO A 15 7.66 10.35 -3.63
C PRO A 15 8.57 9.97 -2.46
N ARG A 16 8.21 10.32 -1.24
CA ARG A 16 8.99 9.96 -0.04
C ARG A 16 8.91 8.45 0.24
N HIS A 17 7.74 7.85 0.06
CA HIS A 17 7.56 6.40 0.22
C HIS A 17 8.32 5.64 -0.86
N ILE A 18 8.22 6.09 -2.12
CA ILE A 18 8.95 5.48 -3.24
C ILE A 18 10.46 5.51 -2.97
N LYS A 19 10.97 6.67 -2.53
CA LYS A 19 12.39 6.82 -2.20
C LYS A 19 12.80 5.88 -1.06
N ALA A 20 12.00 5.80 0.00
CA ALA A 20 12.31 4.95 1.14
C ALA A 20 12.33 3.47 0.76
N ILE A 21 11.42 3.03 -0.10
CA ILE A 21 11.41 1.65 -0.59
C ILE A 21 12.71 1.37 -1.38
N ALA A 22 13.10 2.30 -2.25
CA ALA A 22 14.33 2.16 -3.04
C ALA A 22 15.58 2.17 -2.16
N ASP A 23 15.67 3.12 -1.22
CA ASP A 23 16.85 3.29 -0.36
C ASP A 23 17.06 2.11 0.59
N THR A 24 16.01 1.40 0.95
CA THR A 24 16.10 0.22 1.83
C THR A 24 16.36 -1.08 1.05
N GLY A 25 16.56 -1.00 -0.26
CA GLY A 25 16.84 -2.17 -1.08
C GLY A 25 15.63 -3.06 -1.34
N ASN A 26 14.43 -2.53 -1.18
CA ASN A 26 13.19 -3.26 -1.41
C ASN A 26 12.62 -2.96 -2.80
N ASN A 27 11.61 -3.72 -3.19
CA ASN A 27 11.02 -3.62 -4.52
C ASN A 27 9.59 -3.09 -4.44
N LEU A 28 9.29 -2.08 -5.23
CA LEU A 28 7.90 -1.63 -5.44
C LEU A 28 7.35 -2.37 -6.66
N MET A 29 6.48 -3.32 -6.41
CA MET A 29 6.00 -4.24 -7.44
C MET A 29 4.76 -3.71 -8.17
N VAL A 30 3.88 -3.01 -7.46
CA VAL A 30 2.60 -2.54 -8.00
C VAL A 30 2.19 -1.25 -7.31
N ALA A 31 1.55 -0.37 -8.06
CA ALA A 31 1.06 0.91 -7.55
C ALA A 31 -0.32 1.23 -8.14
N TYR A 32 -1.09 1.99 -7.38
CA TYR A 32 -2.44 2.41 -7.76
C TYR A 32 -2.65 3.88 -7.44
N ASP A 33 -3.24 4.59 -8.38
CA ASP A 33 -3.83 5.91 -8.19
C ASP A 33 -4.86 6.14 -9.30
N LYS A 34 -5.95 6.81 -8.98
CA LYS A 34 -6.93 7.17 -10.02
C LYS A 34 -6.39 8.20 -11.03
N PHE A 35 -5.30 8.88 -10.70
CA PHE A 35 -4.57 9.78 -11.58
C PHE A 35 -3.31 9.10 -12.10
N ASP A 36 -2.92 9.40 -13.34
CA ASP A 36 -1.76 8.76 -13.99
C ASP A 36 -0.45 9.58 -13.93
N SER A 37 -0.39 10.62 -13.10
CA SER A 37 0.79 11.48 -12.94
C SER A 37 1.83 10.84 -12.03
N VAL A 38 2.53 9.81 -12.50
CA VAL A 38 3.44 8.98 -11.69
C VAL A 38 4.87 8.92 -12.24
N GLY A 39 5.37 10.02 -12.81
CA GLY A 39 6.70 10.04 -13.42
C GLY A 39 7.85 9.58 -12.51
N ARG A 40 7.78 9.83 -11.19
CA ARG A 40 8.80 9.37 -10.24
C ARG A 40 8.81 7.86 -10.05
N LEU A 41 7.66 7.23 -10.21
CA LEU A 41 7.54 5.79 -10.16
C LEU A 41 8.36 5.15 -11.28
N ASP A 42 8.21 5.69 -12.51
CA ASP A 42 8.94 5.18 -13.67
C ASP A 42 10.45 5.36 -13.52
N ALA A 43 10.89 6.44 -12.88
CA ALA A 43 12.31 6.71 -12.66
C ALA A 43 12.94 5.74 -11.68
N SER A 44 12.23 5.39 -10.58
CA SER A 44 12.78 4.56 -9.51
C SER A 44 12.48 3.07 -9.68
N PHE A 45 11.30 2.75 -10.22
CA PHE A 45 10.84 1.37 -10.39
C PHE A 45 10.21 1.20 -11.77
N PRO A 46 11.00 1.14 -12.84
CA PRO A 46 10.46 1.06 -14.21
C PRO A 46 9.65 -0.19 -14.49
N ASP A 47 9.87 -1.27 -13.73
CA ASP A 47 9.12 -2.52 -13.90
C ASP A 47 7.88 -2.62 -13.01
N CYS A 48 7.59 -1.59 -12.24
CA CYS A 48 6.40 -1.54 -11.40
C CYS A 48 5.13 -1.52 -12.26
N SER A 49 4.18 -2.40 -11.95
CA SER A 49 2.87 -2.37 -12.60
C SER A 49 2.03 -1.25 -12.02
N PHE A 50 1.44 -0.44 -12.87
CA PHE A 50 0.62 0.70 -12.43
C PHE A 50 -0.80 0.56 -12.94
N PHE A 51 -1.77 0.80 -12.04
CA PHE A 51 -3.20 0.73 -12.38
C PHE A 51 -3.90 2.01 -11.94
N THR A 52 -4.87 2.43 -12.75
CA THR A 52 -5.76 3.55 -12.44
C THR A 52 -7.12 3.10 -11.94
N GLU A 53 -7.41 1.80 -11.98
CA GLU A 53 -8.66 1.21 -11.52
C GLU A 53 -8.40 0.27 -10.35
N ASN A 54 -9.17 0.45 -9.28
CA ASN A 54 -9.01 -0.35 -8.06
C ASN A 54 -9.21 -1.85 -8.29
N GLU A 55 -10.15 -2.23 -9.15
CA GLU A 55 -10.41 -3.64 -9.44
C GLU A 55 -9.22 -4.34 -10.10
N GLN A 56 -8.55 -3.67 -11.02
CA GLN A 56 -7.36 -4.21 -11.68
C GLN A 56 -6.19 -4.32 -10.70
N PHE A 57 -6.02 -3.32 -9.85
CA PHE A 57 -5.01 -3.33 -8.80
C PHE A 57 -5.25 -4.49 -7.84
N ASP A 58 -6.48 -4.66 -7.37
CA ASP A 58 -6.85 -5.74 -6.45
C ASP A 58 -6.61 -7.11 -7.08
N ARG A 59 -6.96 -7.29 -8.35
CA ARG A 59 -6.71 -8.54 -9.06
C ARG A 59 -5.22 -8.89 -9.11
N PHE A 60 -4.40 -7.90 -9.41
CA PHE A 60 -2.94 -8.08 -9.43
C PHE A 60 -2.44 -8.50 -8.05
N CYS A 61 -2.82 -7.77 -7.00
CA CYS A 61 -2.38 -8.05 -5.64
C CYS A 61 -2.82 -9.45 -5.19
N SER A 62 -4.08 -9.82 -5.45
CA SER A 62 -4.61 -11.11 -5.06
C SER A 62 -3.88 -12.27 -5.74
N LYS A 63 -3.54 -12.12 -7.01
CA LYS A 63 -2.74 -13.12 -7.73
C LYS A 63 -1.31 -13.21 -7.18
N GLN A 64 -0.72 -12.05 -6.89
CA GLN A 64 0.67 -11.99 -6.40
C GLN A 64 0.82 -12.66 -5.04
N MET A 65 -0.21 -12.59 -4.18
CA MET A 65 -0.19 -13.24 -2.86
C MET A 65 -0.15 -14.77 -2.94
N ARG A 66 -0.49 -15.35 -4.08
CA ARG A 66 -0.45 -16.82 -4.30
C ARG A 66 0.83 -17.30 -4.95
N LYS A 67 1.76 -16.39 -5.24
CA LYS A 67 3.04 -16.71 -5.87
C LYS A 67 4.14 -16.90 -4.81
N ASP A 68 5.31 -17.37 -5.25
CA ASP A 68 6.46 -17.60 -4.37
C ASP A 68 7.07 -16.30 -3.83
N ASN A 69 6.79 -15.17 -4.49
CA ASN A 69 7.29 -13.85 -4.10
C ASN A 69 6.13 -12.90 -3.80
N PRO A 70 5.34 -13.15 -2.73
CA PRO A 70 4.18 -12.34 -2.44
C PRO A 70 4.53 -10.93 -2.00
N LEU A 71 3.53 -10.06 -1.98
CA LEU A 71 3.65 -8.75 -1.36
C LEU A 71 3.79 -8.91 0.16
N SER A 72 4.63 -8.08 0.76
CA SER A 72 4.84 -8.07 2.21
C SER A 72 4.26 -6.81 2.85
N TRP A 73 4.21 -5.71 2.11
CA TRP A 73 3.82 -4.40 2.61
C TRP A 73 2.89 -3.68 1.65
N VAL A 74 1.95 -2.93 2.22
CA VAL A 74 1.13 -1.95 1.50
C VAL A 74 1.41 -0.58 2.12
N SER A 75 1.89 0.35 1.30
CA SER A 75 2.08 1.75 1.67
C SER A 75 0.88 2.56 1.21
N ILE A 76 0.34 3.43 2.08
CA ILE A 76 -0.86 4.22 1.80
C ILE A 76 -0.54 5.70 1.86
N CYS A 77 -0.74 6.38 0.73
CA CYS A 77 -0.46 7.82 0.53
C CYS A 77 -1.69 8.57 -0.01
N THR A 78 -2.88 8.07 0.28
CA THR A 78 -4.15 8.62 -0.18
C THR A 78 -4.69 9.70 0.78
N PRO A 79 -5.77 10.40 0.42
CA PRO A 79 -6.40 11.35 1.34
C PRO A 79 -6.83 10.69 2.65
N ASN A 80 -6.80 11.47 3.73
CA ASN A 80 -6.99 10.97 5.11
C ASN A 80 -8.27 10.16 5.30
N TYR A 81 -9.38 10.56 4.66
CA TYR A 81 -10.67 9.87 4.82
C TYR A 81 -10.68 8.46 4.24
N THR A 82 -9.69 8.09 3.45
CA THR A 82 -9.60 6.76 2.85
C THR A 82 -8.72 5.78 3.63
N HIS A 83 -8.00 6.27 4.64
CA HIS A 83 -7.00 5.47 5.36
C HIS A 83 -7.59 4.21 5.96
N ASP A 84 -8.71 4.31 6.66
CA ASP A 84 -9.32 3.16 7.30
C ASP A 84 -9.60 2.03 6.31
N ALA A 85 -10.22 2.37 5.18
CA ALA A 85 -10.57 1.38 4.16
C ALA A 85 -9.32 0.70 3.57
N PHE A 86 -8.28 1.46 3.27
CA PHE A 86 -7.07 0.91 2.67
C PHE A 86 -6.20 0.15 3.67
N ILE A 87 -6.19 0.56 4.94
CA ILE A 87 -5.53 -0.22 5.99
C ILE A 87 -6.19 -1.60 6.10
N ARG A 88 -7.51 -1.64 6.16
CA ARG A 88 -8.26 -2.91 6.18
C ARG A 88 -7.94 -3.77 4.97
N TYR A 89 -7.90 -3.15 3.80
CA TYR A 89 -7.55 -3.85 2.58
C TYR A 89 -6.18 -4.52 2.68
N GLY A 90 -5.16 -3.77 3.09
CA GLY A 90 -3.80 -4.30 3.20
C GLY A 90 -3.68 -5.44 4.20
N LEU A 91 -4.29 -5.29 5.38
CA LEU A 91 -4.28 -6.33 6.40
C LEU A 91 -5.01 -7.60 5.93
N ARG A 92 -6.18 -7.46 5.31
CA ARG A 92 -6.94 -8.59 4.77
C ARG A 92 -6.23 -9.29 3.61
N LEU A 93 -5.44 -8.54 2.86
CA LEU A 93 -4.61 -9.11 1.81
C LEU A 93 -3.51 -10.01 2.38
N GLY A 94 -3.13 -9.81 3.63
CA GLY A 94 -2.07 -10.54 4.30
C GLY A 94 -0.76 -9.77 4.37
N CYS A 95 -0.81 -8.45 4.25
CA CYS A 95 0.35 -7.57 4.27
C CYS A 95 0.39 -6.71 5.53
N ASN A 96 1.58 -6.35 5.96
CA ASN A 96 1.75 -5.24 6.88
C ASN A 96 1.47 -3.94 6.14
N VAL A 97 1.08 -2.91 6.87
CA VAL A 97 0.65 -1.64 6.28
C VAL A 97 1.45 -0.50 6.87
N ILE A 98 1.89 0.42 6.01
CA ILE A 98 2.43 1.71 6.40
C ILE A 98 1.48 2.77 5.87
N CYS A 99 0.93 3.58 6.76
CA CYS A 99 -0.03 4.61 6.39
C CYS A 99 0.43 5.97 6.87
N GLU A 100 0.25 7.00 6.04
CA GLU A 100 0.50 8.38 6.46
C GLU A 100 -0.46 8.78 7.57
N LYS A 101 0.00 9.70 8.40
CA LYS A 101 -0.81 10.27 9.48
C LYS A 101 -1.87 11.23 8.93
N PRO A 102 -3.01 11.38 9.61
CA PRO A 102 -3.44 10.60 10.76
C PRO A 102 -3.82 9.18 10.35
N LEU A 103 -3.61 8.21 11.24
CA LEU A 103 -3.90 6.81 10.93
C LEU A 103 -5.38 6.64 10.52
N VAL A 104 -6.29 7.17 11.33
CA VAL A 104 -7.72 7.23 11.03
C VAL A 104 -8.29 8.55 11.51
N LEU A 105 -9.39 8.99 10.91
CA LEU A 105 -10.10 10.21 11.32
C LEU A 105 -11.05 9.95 12.47
N ASN A 106 -11.57 8.72 12.59
CA ASN A 106 -12.54 8.35 13.61
C ASN A 106 -11.90 7.34 14.57
N PRO A 107 -11.70 7.69 15.86
CA PRO A 107 -11.07 6.79 16.82
C PRO A 107 -11.85 5.51 17.10
N TYR A 108 -13.15 5.46 16.82
CA TYR A 108 -13.96 4.25 16.99
C TYR A 108 -13.52 3.12 16.06
N ASN A 109 -12.84 3.44 14.97
CA ASN A 109 -12.34 2.42 14.04
C ASN A 109 -11.08 1.73 14.52
N ILE A 110 -10.38 2.27 15.52
CA ILE A 110 -9.11 1.72 16.00
C ILE A 110 -9.31 0.31 16.57
N ASP A 111 -10.35 0.09 17.35
CA ASP A 111 -10.62 -1.22 17.94
C ASP A 111 -10.82 -2.29 16.86
N ASN A 112 -11.52 -1.94 15.79
CA ASN A 112 -11.72 -2.85 14.66
C ASN A 112 -10.41 -3.15 13.92
N LEU A 113 -9.52 -2.17 13.80
CA LEU A 113 -8.20 -2.37 13.20
C LEU A 113 -7.33 -3.28 14.06
N VAL A 114 -7.37 -3.12 15.38
CA VAL A 114 -6.65 -4.00 16.31
C VAL A 114 -7.13 -5.45 16.18
N GLU A 115 -8.44 -5.66 16.12
CA GLU A 115 -9.01 -6.99 15.89
C GLU A 115 -8.50 -7.59 14.57
N LEU A 116 -8.46 -6.79 13.52
CA LEU A 116 -8.01 -7.25 12.22
C LEU A 116 -6.52 -7.58 12.22
N GLU A 117 -5.70 -6.81 12.93
CA GLU A 117 -4.29 -7.15 13.13
C GLU A 117 -4.13 -8.52 13.80
N GLN A 118 -4.94 -8.79 14.81
CA GLN A 118 -4.91 -10.07 15.52
C GLN A 118 -5.36 -11.24 14.63
N GLU A 119 -6.40 -11.04 13.83
CA GLU A 119 -6.92 -12.06 12.93
C GLU A 119 -5.95 -12.40 11.81
N THR A 120 -5.28 -11.41 11.26
CA THR A 120 -4.41 -11.58 10.09
C THR A 120 -2.96 -11.89 10.45
N GLY A 121 -2.53 -11.56 11.66
CA GLY A 121 -1.13 -11.64 12.06
C GLY A 121 -0.26 -10.54 11.46
N CYS A 122 -0.85 -9.57 10.77
CA CYS A 122 -0.16 -8.43 10.18
C CYS A 122 -0.40 -7.18 11.00
N GLN A 123 0.44 -6.15 10.81
CA GLN A 123 0.36 -4.93 11.62
C GLN A 123 0.30 -3.69 10.73
N ALA A 124 -0.39 -2.66 11.23
CA ALA A 124 -0.45 -1.34 10.61
C ALA A 124 0.42 -0.36 11.40
N TYR A 125 1.23 0.38 10.66
CA TYR A 125 2.15 1.39 11.20
C TYR A 125 1.80 2.76 10.61
N THR A 126 2.12 3.81 11.37
CA THR A 126 1.93 5.17 10.89
C THR A 126 3.19 6.01 11.12
#